data_ece285ca2a163dabc6f1649e1e98fca6
#
_entry.id   ece285ca2a163dabc6f1649e1e98fca6
#
_cell.length_a   1.000
_cell.length_b   1.000
_cell.length_c   1.000
_cell.angle_alpha   90.00
_cell.angle_beta   90.00
_cell.angle_gamma   90.00
#
_symmetry.space_group_name_H-M   'P 1'
#
loop_
_entity.id
_entity.type
_entity.pdbx_description
1 polymer ?
#
loop_
_entity_poly.entity_id
_entity_poly.type
_entity_poly.pdbx_seq_one_letter_code
_entity_poly.pdbx_strand_id
1 'polypeptide(L)'
;LPEFRASAGDGRDRGAAVPAGLGRAGCAVAGVLLAGLLISACGGGDGHAASSPSAPKSAPAASATPGGTTAASNVSSLAPSEPTKITISRIGVSAPVGQIGLLPGGRIQEPPLSRPNLAGWYKEGPTPGEVGPAVILGHVDANKKAAVFFRLKELKPGDKIQIGRKDGTTATFTVERTQRVNKDAFPHRKVFGESLDHPALRLVTCGGAFDPKAGHYTENLIVYSTMTAS
;
A
#
# COMPACT_ATOMS: atom_id res chain seq x y z
N LEU A 1 -13.69 17.01 6.72
CA LEU A 1 -12.86 15.85 6.32
C LEU A 1 -13.72 14.88 5.54
N PRO A 2 -13.28 14.38 4.37
CA PRO A 2 -14.04 13.39 3.64
C PRO A 2 -14.01 12.05 4.34
N GLU A 3 -15.08 11.39 4.18
CA GLU A 3 -15.48 10.16 4.83
C GLU A 3 -14.62 8.98 4.39
N PHE A 4 -13.79 8.45 5.29
CA PHE A 4 -13.22 7.12 5.12
C PHE A 4 -14.33 6.08 5.34
N ARG A 5 -14.84 5.47 4.28
CA ARG A 5 -15.77 4.34 4.39
C ARG A 5 -14.99 3.03 4.31
N ALA A 6 -15.14 2.17 5.30
CA ALA A 6 -14.74 0.78 5.18
C ALA A 6 -15.73 0.05 4.28
N SER A 7 -15.25 -0.56 3.20
CA SER A 7 -16.05 -1.48 2.40
C SER A 7 -16.17 -2.79 3.19
N ALA A 8 -17.31 -2.99 3.82
CA ALA A 8 -17.67 -4.29 4.38
C ALA A 8 -17.89 -5.24 3.19
N GLY A 9 -17.05 -6.25 3.07
CA GLY A 9 -17.27 -7.37 2.17
C GLY A 9 -18.51 -8.12 2.61
N ASP A 10 -19.66 -7.85 1.99
CA ASP A 10 -20.88 -8.62 2.18
C ASP A 10 -20.78 -9.91 1.36
N GLY A 11 -20.39 -10.97 2.03
CA GLY A 11 -20.54 -12.34 1.58
C GLY A 11 -21.84 -12.92 2.09
N ARG A 12 -22.97 -12.60 1.44
CA ARG A 12 -24.21 -13.37 1.58
C ARG A 12 -24.92 -13.45 0.25
N ASP A 13 -24.61 -14.53 -0.44
CA ASP A 13 -25.43 -15.14 -1.44
C ASP A 13 -26.76 -15.57 -0.79
N ARG A 14 -27.88 -14.92 -1.13
CA ARG A 14 -29.21 -15.44 -0.96
C ARG A 14 -30.01 -15.15 -2.22
N GLY A 15 -30.24 -16.23 -2.97
CA GLY A 15 -31.12 -16.23 -4.11
C GLY A 15 -32.52 -15.66 -3.78
N ALA A 16 -33.00 -14.86 -4.67
CA ALA A 16 -34.40 -14.56 -4.81
C ALA A 16 -34.72 -14.28 -6.27
N ALA A 17 -35.70 -14.99 -6.71
CA ALA A 17 -36.37 -15.11 -7.96
C ALA A 17 -36.52 -13.85 -8.83
N VAL A 18 -36.37 -14.10 -10.15
CA VAL A 18 -36.69 -13.19 -11.25
C VAL A 18 -38.21 -13.24 -11.52
N PRO A 19 -38.89 -12.13 -11.78
CA PRO A 19 -40.08 -12.15 -12.65
C PRO A 19 -39.72 -11.64 -14.05
N ALA A 20 -40.16 -12.40 -15.02
CA ALA A 20 -40.11 -12.11 -16.45
C ALA A 20 -40.94 -10.86 -16.78
N GLY A 21 -40.39 -9.98 -17.62
CA GLY A 21 -41.11 -8.89 -18.24
C GLY A 21 -40.57 -8.66 -19.64
N LEU A 22 -41.43 -8.96 -20.63
CA LEU A 22 -41.23 -8.80 -22.09
C LEU A 22 -41.02 -7.31 -22.46
N GLY A 23 -40.11 -7.07 -23.41
CA GLY A 23 -40.05 -5.78 -24.12
C GLY A 23 -39.08 -5.84 -25.30
N ARG A 24 -39.67 -5.98 -26.49
CA ARG A 24 -39.10 -6.12 -27.85
C ARG A 24 -38.53 -4.80 -28.38
N ALA A 25 -37.65 -4.99 -29.37
CA ALA A 25 -37.24 -4.15 -30.51
C ALA A 25 -35.76 -3.72 -30.40
N GLY A 26 -34.84 -4.00 -31.35
CA GLY A 26 -34.93 -4.25 -32.76
C GLY A 26 -33.93 -3.35 -33.47
N CYS A 27 -33.27 -3.89 -34.53
CA CYS A 27 -32.36 -3.25 -35.49
C CYS A 27 -30.87 -3.38 -35.12
N ALA A 28 -30.09 -4.26 -35.68
CA ALA A 28 -29.72 -4.61 -37.07
C ALA A 28 -28.77 -3.59 -37.72
N VAL A 29 -27.76 -4.18 -38.35
CA VAL A 29 -27.02 -3.80 -39.57
C VAL A 29 -25.56 -3.44 -39.43
N ALA A 30 -24.79 -4.32 -39.98
CA ALA A 30 -23.70 -4.30 -40.98
C ALA A 30 -22.34 -3.85 -40.45
N GLY A 31 -21.26 -4.58 -40.51
CA GLY A 31 -20.72 -5.38 -41.61
C GLY A 31 -19.77 -4.57 -42.48
N VAL A 32 -18.45 -4.70 -42.28
CA VAL A 32 -17.48 -4.59 -43.37
C VAL A 32 -16.23 -5.38 -43.02
N LEU A 33 -16.00 -6.40 -43.83
CA LEU A 33 -14.75 -7.11 -44.05
C LEU A 33 -13.82 -6.26 -44.91
N LEU A 34 -12.53 -6.27 -44.65
CA LEU A 34 -11.52 -6.10 -45.69
C LEU A 34 -10.21 -6.81 -45.29
N ALA A 35 -9.90 -7.72 -46.17
CA ALA A 35 -8.72 -8.55 -46.23
C ALA A 35 -7.56 -7.82 -46.97
N GLY A 36 -6.37 -8.34 -46.83
CA GLY A 36 -5.21 -8.08 -47.73
C GLY A 36 -3.97 -7.72 -46.94
N LEU A 37 -2.79 -8.17 -47.19
CA LEU A 37 -2.18 -9.07 -48.15
C LEU A 37 -0.73 -9.30 -47.66
N LEU A 38 -0.24 -10.49 -47.85
CA LEU A 38 1.11 -10.98 -47.71
C LEU A 38 2.15 -10.14 -48.49
N ILE A 39 3.38 -10.00 -47.96
CA ILE A 39 4.58 -10.05 -48.77
C ILE A 39 5.72 -10.70 -48.01
N SER A 40 6.21 -11.78 -48.62
CA SER A 40 7.41 -12.55 -48.37
C SER A 40 8.58 -11.92 -49.08
N ALA A 41 9.75 -11.93 -48.50
CA ALA A 41 11.01 -11.85 -49.29
C ALA A 41 12.14 -12.54 -48.55
N CYS A 42 12.67 -13.54 -49.22
CA CYS A 42 13.88 -14.31 -48.99
C CYS A 42 15.17 -13.52 -49.37
N GLY A 43 16.29 -13.97 -48.84
CA GLY A 43 17.66 -13.70 -49.31
C GLY A 43 18.63 -14.00 -48.19
N GLY A 44 19.42 -15.01 -48.14
CA GLY A 44 20.24 -15.79 -49.04
C GLY A 44 21.66 -15.22 -49.08
N GLY A 45 22.67 -15.94 -48.52
CA GLY A 45 24.06 -15.51 -48.66
C GLY A 45 25.01 -16.39 -47.80
N ASP A 46 25.56 -17.40 -48.47
CA ASP A 46 26.56 -18.35 -48.06
C ASP A 46 27.96 -17.72 -47.85
N GLY A 47 28.84 -18.45 -47.13
CA GLY A 47 30.25 -18.31 -47.36
C GLY A 47 31.21 -18.72 -46.23
N HIS A 48 31.59 -20.02 -46.18
CA HIS A 48 32.93 -20.60 -46.02
C HIS A 48 33.83 -20.15 -44.85
N ALA A 49 34.29 -20.99 -44.08
CA ALA A 49 35.13 -22.20 -44.03
C ALA A 49 36.34 -22.00 -43.11
N ALA A 50 36.47 -22.99 -42.22
CA ALA A 50 37.64 -23.67 -41.74
C ALA A 50 38.84 -22.93 -41.11
N SER A 51 39.15 -23.27 -39.87
CA SER A 51 40.35 -23.97 -39.45
C SER A 51 40.52 -23.93 -37.93
N SER A 52 40.43 -25.04 -37.28
CA SER A 52 41.13 -25.37 -36.02
C SER A 52 42.58 -25.80 -36.36
N PRO A 53 43.56 -25.91 -35.46
CA PRO A 53 43.49 -26.20 -34.06
C PRO A 53 44.55 -25.50 -33.17
N SER A 54 44.42 -25.52 -31.88
CA SER A 54 45.44 -25.92 -30.90
C SER A 54 45.16 -25.38 -29.52
N ALA A 55 44.89 -26.26 -28.58
CA ALA A 55 45.07 -26.01 -27.14
C ALA A 55 46.56 -26.10 -26.77
N PRO A 56 47.04 -25.54 -25.63
CA PRO A 56 46.79 -26.18 -24.36
C PRO A 56 46.74 -25.25 -23.10
N LYS A 57 46.14 -25.83 -22.07
CA LYS A 57 46.41 -25.68 -20.62
C LYS A 57 46.56 -24.31 -19.98
N SER A 58 45.63 -23.97 -19.10
CA SER A 58 45.88 -23.86 -17.66
C SER A 58 44.57 -23.49 -16.95
N ALA A 59 44.20 -24.26 -15.97
CA ALA A 59 43.18 -24.02 -14.95
C ALA A 59 43.80 -23.15 -13.81
N PRO A 60 43.06 -22.81 -12.76
CA PRO A 60 41.70 -22.30 -12.60
C PRO A 60 41.72 -20.97 -11.82
N ALA A 61 40.88 -20.07 -12.11
CA ALA A 61 40.53 -19.03 -11.18
C ALA A 61 39.02 -19.09 -10.99
N ALA A 62 38.62 -19.59 -9.85
CA ALA A 62 37.27 -19.52 -9.36
C ALA A 62 36.92 -18.04 -9.11
N SER A 63 36.29 -17.39 -10.05
CA SER A 63 35.58 -16.17 -9.79
C SER A 63 34.22 -16.49 -9.15
N ALA A 64 34.22 -16.48 -7.83
CA ALA A 64 32.99 -16.44 -7.08
C ALA A 64 32.28 -15.14 -7.41
N THR A 65 31.26 -15.22 -8.25
CA THR A 65 30.23 -14.18 -8.38
C THR A 65 29.50 -14.12 -7.03
N PRO A 66 29.52 -13.01 -6.29
CA PRO A 66 28.61 -12.87 -5.18
C PRO A 66 27.23 -12.66 -5.78
N GLY A 67 26.48 -13.75 -5.96
CA GLY A 67 25.06 -13.69 -6.12
C GLY A 67 24.49 -12.99 -4.88
N GLY A 68 24.22 -11.71 -5.01
CA GLY A 68 23.45 -10.96 -4.02
C GLY A 68 22.03 -11.50 -3.99
N THR A 69 21.85 -12.62 -3.31
CA THR A 69 20.55 -13.03 -2.80
C THR A 69 20.22 -11.98 -1.74
N THR A 70 19.40 -11.01 -2.10
CA THR A 70 18.66 -10.22 -1.13
C THR A 70 17.81 -11.22 -0.37
N ALA A 71 18.35 -11.73 0.73
CA ALA A 71 17.59 -12.47 1.70
C ALA A 71 16.45 -11.54 2.14
N ALA A 72 15.26 -11.83 1.65
CA ALA A 72 14.05 -11.32 2.26
C ALA A 72 14.13 -11.82 3.71
N SER A 73 14.45 -10.92 4.63
CA SER A 73 14.46 -11.23 6.05
C SER A 73 13.01 -11.59 6.39
N ASN A 74 12.75 -12.89 6.53
CA ASN A 74 11.47 -13.40 7.02
C ASN A 74 11.36 -13.00 8.50
N VAL A 75 10.95 -11.74 8.72
CA VAL A 75 10.63 -11.28 10.06
C VAL A 75 9.33 -11.97 10.45
N SER A 76 9.40 -12.82 11.48
CA SER A 76 8.22 -13.52 11.99
C SER A 76 7.18 -12.50 12.48
N SER A 77 5.91 -12.77 12.19
CA SER A 77 4.81 -12.00 12.75
C SER A 77 4.78 -12.10 14.27
N LEU A 78 4.27 -11.05 14.90
CA LEU A 78 4.10 -10.98 16.35
C LEU A 78 2.67 -11.41 16.72
N ALA A 79 2.49 -11.88 17.97
CA ALA A 79 1.17 -12.09 18.52
C ALA A 79 0.38 -10.76 18.61
N PRO A 80 -0.96 -10.77 18.62
CA PRO A 80 -1.77 -9.56 18.77
C PRO A 80 -1.39 -8.75 20.01
N SER A 81 -1.12 -7.45 19.84
CA SER A 81 -0.90 -6.51 20.95
C SER A 81 -1.14 -5.07 20.51
N GLU A 82 -1.93 -4.34 21.29
CA GLU A 82 -2.32 -2.97 20.97
C GLU A 82 -1.10 -2.03 20.91
N PRO A 83 -1.05 -1.09 19.92
CA PRO A 83 -0.03 -0.06 19.91
C PRO A 83 -0.28 0.97 20.99
N THR A 84 0.81 1.43 21.61
CA THR A 84 0.77 2.48 22.65
C THR A 84 1.48 3.76 22.22
N LYS A 85 2.51 3.63 21.39
CA LYS A 85 3.34 4.75 20.96
C LYS A 85 3.86 4.57 19.54
N ILE A 86 3.94 5.67 18.78
CA ILE A 86 4.63 5.73 17.50
C ILE A 86 5.86 6.64 17.61
N THR A 87 7.00 6.19 17.09
CA THR A 87 8.24 6.96 17.02
C THR A 87 8.78 6.92 15.60
N ILE A 88 9.04 8.10 15.01
CA ILE A 88 9.64 8.25 13.69
C ILE A 88 10.72 9.32 13.80
N SER A 89 11.96 8.91 14.13
CA SER A 89 13.05 9.82 14.46
C SER A 89 13.41 10.77 13.31
N ARG A 90 13.33 10.27 12.05
CA ARG A 90 13.60 11.03 10.83
C ARG A 90 12.84 12.36 10.75
N ILE A 91 11.60 12.38 11.23
CA ILE A 91 10.70 13.54 11.17
C ILE A 91 10.32 14.08 12.57
N GLY A 92 10.97 13.57 13.61
CA GLY A 92 10.77 14.05 14.98
C GLY A 92 9.42 13.70 15.60
N VAL A 93 8.75 12.63 15.10
CA VAL A 93 7.50 12.15 15.69
C VAL A 93 7.78 11.26 16.89
N SER A 94 7.14 11.57 18.01
CA SER A 94 7.07 10.73 19.22
C SER A 94 5.70 11.01 19.85
N ALA A 95 4.72 10.10 19.63
CA ALA A 95 3.33 10.37 19.94
C ALA A 95 2.63 9.15 20.52
N PRO A 96 1.64 9.32 21.40
CA PRO A 96 0.78 8.24 21.83
C PRO A 96 -0.10 7.75 20.68
N VAL A 97 -0.43 6.47 20.72
CA VAL A 97 -1.40 5.85 19.81
C VAL A 97 -2.62 5.43 20.62
N GLY A 98 -3.79 5.93 20.21
CA GLY A 98 -5.08 5.51 20.75
C GLY A 98 -5.82 4.61 19.76
N GLN A 99 -6.94 4.06 20.21
CA GLN A 99 -7.82 3.27 19.35
C GLN A 99 -8.81 4.19 18.61
N ILE A 100 -9.08 3.86 17.35
CA ILE A 100 -10.18 4.40 16.56
C ILE A 100 -10.92 3.23 15.89
N GLY A 101 -12.22 3.39 15.72
CA GLY A 101 -13.08 2.36 15.14
C GLY A 101 -13.94 2.91 14.01
N LEU A 102 -15.09 2.27 13.80
CA LEU A 102 -16.09 2.70 12.84
C LEU A 102 -17.18 3.53 13.53
N LEU A 103 -17.57 4.60 12.88
CA LEU A 103 -18.76 5.38 13.21
C LEU A 103 -20.00 4.75 12.55
N PRO A 104 -21.22 5.08 13.02
CA PRO A 104 -22.43 4.73 12.31
C PRO A 104 -22.35 5.15 10.83
N GLY A 105 -22.72 4.25 9.90
CA GLY A 105 -22.58 4.47 8.46
C GLY A 105 -21.24 4.00 7.86
N GLY A 106 -20.39 3.30 8.65
CA GLY A 106 -19.15 2.68 8.15
C GLY A 106 -17.99 3.65 7.92
N ARG A 107 -18.09 4.88 8.40
CA ARG A 107 -17.00 5.86 8.34
C ARG A 107 -15.97 5.57 9.44
N ILE A 108 -14.69 5.64 9.11
CA ILE A 108 -13.62 5.47 10.09
C ILE A 108 -13.55 6.70 10.98
N GLN A 109 -13.49 6.49 12.28
CA GLN A 109 -13.29 7.51 13.28
C GLN A 109 -11.89 8.13 13.11
N GLU A 110 -11.78 9.44 13.31
CA GLU A 110 -10.51 10.15 13.33
C GLU A 110 -10.08 10.46 14.77
N PRO A 111 -8.77 10.62 15.04
CA PRO A 111 -8.32 11.16 16.32
C PRO A 111 -8.96 12.52 16.59
N PRO A 112 -9.29 12.87 17.84
CA PRO A 112 -9.93 14.14 18.14
C PRO A 112 -9.00 15.33 17.88
N LEU A 113 -9.50 16.37 17.24
CA LEU A 113 -8.74 17.61 16.95
C LEU A 113 -8.25 18.33 18.21
N SER A 114 -8.88 18.08 19.37
CA SER A 114 -8.42 18.57 20.67
C SER A 114 -7.12 17.93 21.15
N ARG A 115 -6.71 16.82 20.53
CA ARG A 115 -5.47 16.09 20.83
C ARG A 115 -4.60 15.97 19.57
N PRO A 116 -4.04 17.07 19.05
CA PRO A 116 -3.36 17.10 17.75
C PRO A 116 -2.14 16.17 17.65
N ASN A 117 -1.55 15.81 18.79
CA ASN A 117 -0.41 14.90 18.88
C ASN A 117 -0.82 13.43 19.12
N LEU A 118 -2.10 13.09 19.03
CA LEU A 118 -2.58 11.71 19.12
C LEU A 118 -2.65 11.09 17.73
N ALA A 119 -2.04 9.91 17.56
CA ALA A 119 -2.29 9.04 16.43
C ALA A 119 -3.39 8.01 16.78
N GLY A 120 -4.15 7.55 15.79
CA GLY A 120 -5.25 6.61 16.00
C GLY A 120 -5.02 5.31 15.22
N TRP A 121 -4.89 4.19 15.92
CA TRP A 121 -4.86 2.88 15.31
C TRP A 121 -6.29 2.38 15.04
N TYR A 122 -6.54 1.92 13.81
CA TYR A 122 -7.80 1.33 13.40
C TYR A 122 -7.94 -0.08 13.99
N LYS A 123 -8.73 -0.21 15.04
CA LYS A 123 -8.82 -1.41 15.89
C LYS A 123 -9.55 -2.60 15.24
N GLU A 124 -10.28 -2.38 14.14
CA GLU A 124 -10.93 -3.46 13.38
C GLU A 124 -9.98 -4.17 12.41
N GLY A 125 -8.73 -3.70 12.30
CA GLY A 125 -7.65 -4.30 11.54
C GLY A 125 -6.59 -4.94 12.44
N PRO A 126 -5.53 -5.53 11.84
CA PRO A 126 -4.44 -6.14 12.58
C PRO A 126 -3.76 -5.16 13.53
N THR A 127 -3.22 -5.64 14.65
CA THR A 127 -2.29 -4.87 15.47
C THR A 127 -0.93 -4.77 14.77
N PRO A 128 -0.15 -3.68 14.97
CA PRO A 128 1.18 -3.57 14.37
C PRO A 128 2.09 -4.72 14.77
N GLY A 129 2.51 -5.52 13.79
CA GLY A 129 3.30 -6.75 13.97
C GLY A 129 2.55 -8.03 13.63
N GLU A 130 1.22 -8.04 13.60
CA GLU A 130 0.44 -9.14 13.04
C GLU A 130 0.54 -9.16 11.51
N VAL A 131 0.26 -10.32 10.92
CA VAL A 131 0.13 -10.47 9.46
C VAL A 131 -0.99 -9.57 8.94
N GLY A 132 -0.72 -8.85 7.86
CA GLY A 132 -1.63 -7.92 7.24
C GLY A 132 -1.31 -6.45 7.52
N PRO A 133 -2.12 -5.51 7.00
CA PRO A 133 -1.88 -4.09 7.10
C PRO A 133 -2.48 -3.50 8.39
N ALA A 134 -1.67 -3.21 9.39
CA ALA A 134 -2.07 -2.34 10.49
C ALA A 134 -2.18 -0.89 9.98
N VAL A 135 -3.24 -0.17 10.37
CA VAL A 135 -3.47 1.20 9.89
C VAL A 135 -3.47 2.19 11.06
N ILE A 136 -2.69 3.25 10.93
CA ILE A 136 -2.63 4.35 11.89
C ILE A 136 -2.91 5.67 11.16
N LEU A 137 -3.92 6.39 11.65
CA LEU A 137 -4.32 7.70 11.15
C LEU A 137 -3.79 8.80 12.07
N GLY A 138 -3.54 9.98 11.50
CA GLY A 138 -3.16 11.16 12.26
C GLY A 138 -3.43 12.43 11.47
N HIS A 139 -3.67 13.53 12.17
CA HIS A 139 -3.89 14.82 11.53
C HIS A 139 -2.59 15.42 10.97
N VAL A 140 -2.69 16.11 9.83
CA VAL A 140 -1.61 16.92 9.28
C VAL A 140 -1.51 18.23 10.06
N ASP A 141 -2.65 18.83 10.39
CA ASP A 141 -2.77 20.02 11.25
C ASP A 141 -4.05 19.98 12.08
N ALA A 142 -4.10 20.79 13.10
CA ALA A 142 -5.28 21.03 13.91
C ALA A 142 -5.24 22.48 14.40
N ASN A 143 -6.35 23.22 14.27
CA ASN A 143 -6.43 24.62 14.68
C ASN A 143 -5.31 25.49 14.09
N LYS A 144 -4.97 25.31 12.81
CA LYS A 144 -3.89 26.02 12.08
C LYS A 144 -2.48 25.79 12.65
N LYS A 145 -2.27 24.71 13.42
CA LYS A 145 -0.98 24.31 13.96
C LYS A 145 -0.62 22.90 13.48
N ALA A 146 0.66 22.64 13.28
CA ALA A 146 1.16 21.32 12.94
C ALA A 146 0.65 20.26 13.93
N ALA A 147 0.17 19.12 13.40
CA ALA A 147 -0.27 17.98 14.17
C ALA A 147 0.71 16.79 13.99
N VAL A 148 0.36 15.63 14.55
CA VAL A 148 1.26 14.47 14.65
C VAL A 148 1.89 14.06 13.32
N PHE A 149 1.17 14.16 12.20
CA PHE A 149 1.64 13.74 10.87
C PHE A 149 1.93 14.91 9.91
N PHE A 150 2.14 16.12 10.43
CA PHE A 150 2.47 17.30 9.61
C PHE A 150 3.68 17.08 8.69
N ARG A 151 4.72 16.41 9.21
CA ARG A 151 5.96 16.13 8.48
C ARG A 151 5.98 14.77 7.78
N LEU A 152 4.87 14.02 7.77
CA LEU A 152 4.81 12.68 7.18
C LEU A 152 5.23 12.67 5.69
N LYS A 153 5.01 13.78 4.99
CA LYS A 153 5.43 14.02 3.59
C LYS A 153 6.93 13.98 3.35
N GLU A 154 7.75 14.06 4.41
CA GLU A 154 9.21 14.06 4.34
C GLU A 154 9.81 12.66 4.39
N LEU A 155 8.99 11.64 4.67
CA LEU A 155 9.42 10.25 4.70
C LEU A 155 9.81 9.74 3.31
N LYS A 156 10.86 8.92 3.30
CA LYS A 156 11.43 8.30 2.10
C LYS A 156 11.57 6.80 2.30
N PRO A 157 11.68 6.03 1.22
CA PRO A 157 12.03 4.61 1.30
C PRO A 157 13.30 4.41 2.15
N GLY A 158 13.25 3.42 3.03
CA GLY A 158 14.33 3.11 3.98
C GLY A 158 14.18 3.75 5.36
N ASP A 159 13.37 4.79 5.54
CA ASP A 159 13.12 5.40 6.86
C ASP A 159 12.43 4.41 7.80
N LYS A 160 12.71 4.51 9.11
CA LYS A 160 12.20 3.60 10.13
C LYS A 160 11.05 4.20 10.91
N ILE A 161 10.03 3.35 11.16
CA ILE A 161 8.88 3.63 12.00
C ILE A 161 8.86 2.59 13.10
N GLN A 162 8.86 3.02 14.35
CA GLN A 162 8.80 2.15 15.52
C GLN A 162 7.45 2.27 16.20
N ILE A 163 6.83 1.15 16.48
CA ILE A 163 5.56 1.06 17.19
C ILE A 163 5.79 0.31 18.51
N GLY A 164 5.74 1.04 19.61
CA GLY A 164 5.72 0.46 20.95
C GLY A 164 4.34 -0.19 21.20
N ARG A 165 4.33 -1.37 21.77
CA ARG A 165 3.15 -2.21 21.98
C ARG A 165 2.87 -2.41 23.46
N LYS A 166 1.65 -2.78 23.80
CA LYS A 166 1.19 -2.96 25.20
C LYS A 166 1.90 -4.11 25.93
N ASP A 167 2.35 -5.12 25.18
CA ASP A 167 3.14 -6.25 25.70
C ASP A 167 4.60 -5.90 26.01
N GLY A 168 5.00 -4.64 25.80
CA GLY A 168 6.36 -4.15 26.01
C GLY A 168 7.28 -4.34 24.82
N THR A 169 6.84 -5.01 23.75
CA THR A 169 7.64 -5.18 22.53
C THR A 169 7.58 -3.94 21.63
N THR A 170 8.48 -3.86 20.66
CA THR A 170 8.50 -2.80 19.64
C THR A 170 8.56 -3.40 18.26
N ALA A 171 7.55 -3.17 17.44
CA ALA A 171 7.57 -3.52 16.03
C ALA A 171 8.22 -2.40 15.20
N THR A 172 9.25 -2.73 14.42
CA THR A 172 9.97 -1.77 13.56
C THR A 172 9.63 -2.02 12.11
N PHE A 173 9.16 -0.98 11.44
CA PHE A 173 8.79 -1.01 10.03
C PHE A 173 9.74 -0.14 9.21
N THR A 174 10.01 -0.56 7.98
CA THR A 174 10.77 0.22 7.00
C THR A 174 9.82 0.76 5.96
N VAL A 175 9.90 2.06 5.70
CA VAL A 175 9.12 2.71 4.64
C VAL A 175 9.55 2.16 3.28
N GLU A 176 8.57 1.71 2.49
CA GLU A 176 8.77 1.26 1.12
C GLU A 176 8.51 2.37 0.12
N ARG A 177 7.39 3.08 0.32
CA ARG A 177 6.95 4.16 -0.55
C ARG A 177 5.93 5.06 0.12
N THR A 178 5.77 6.24 -0.42
CA THR A 178 4.68 7.15 -0.11
C THR A 178 3.80 7.34 -1.34
N GLN A 179 2.51 7.61 -1.13
CA GLN A 179 1.55 7.83 -2.21
C GLN A 179 0.58 8.94 -1.82
N ARG A 180 0.42 9.93 -2.71
CA ARG A 180 -0.67 10.90 -2.62
C ARG A 180 -1.82 10.42 -3.49
N VAL A 181 -3.03 10.58 -3.00
CA VAL A 181 -4.26 10.18 -3.69
C VAL A 181 -5.34 11.21 -3.46
N ASN A 182 -6.11 11.51 -4.47
CA ASN A 182 -7.33 12.29 -4.28
C ASN A 182 -8.27 11.53 -3.33
N LYS A 183 -9.00 12.26 -2.52
CA LYS A 183 -9.89 11.65 -1.53
C LYS A 183 -10.95 10.76 -2.15
N ASP A 184 -11.50 11.15 -3.32
CA ASP A 184 -12.50 10.38 -4.05
C ASP A 184 -11.94 9.10 -4.68
N ALA A 185 -10.61 9.01 -4.83
CA ALA A 185 -9.89 7.85 -5.37
C ALA A 185 -9.10 7.09 -4.31
N PHE A 186 -9.50 7.19 -3.04
CA PHE A 186 -8.78 6.55 -1.94
C PHE A 186 -8.81 5.02 -2.07
N PRO A 187 -7.65 4.33 -2.05
CA PRO A 187 -7.56 2.90 -2.29
C PRO A 187 -7.90 2.07 -1.04
N HIS A 188 -9.16 2.09 -0.62
CA HIS A 188 -9.63 1.48 0.64
C HIS A 188 -9.15 0.04 0.83
N ARG A 189 -9.35 -0.82 -0.19
CA ARG A 189 -8.94 -2.22 -0.10
C ARG A 189 -7.43 -2.36 0.12
N LYS A 190 -6.61 -1.55 -0.56
CA LYS A 190 -5.15 -1.61 -0.43
C LYS A 190 -4.64 -1.11 0.91
N VAL A 191 -5.36 -0.19 1.54
CA VAL A 191 -4.97 0.39 2.84
C VAL A 191 -5.47 -0.47 4.00
N PHE A 192 -6.74 -0.88 3.98
CA PHE A 192 -7.41 -1.51 5.12
C PHE A 192 -7.62 -3.02 4.99
N GLY A 193 -7.62 -3.58 3.78
CA GLY A 193 -8.02 -4.96 3.53
C GLY A 193 -7.15 -5.69 2.50
N GLU A 194 -5.90 -5.26 2.31
CA GLU A 194 -4.96 -5.96 1.44
C GLU A 194 -4.60 -7.31 2.05
N SER A 195 -4.74 -8.38 1.27
CA SER A 195 -4.30 -9.72 1.70
C SER A 195 -2.78 -9.79 1.57
N LEU A 196 -2.09 -9.81 2.69
CA LEU A 196 -0.64 -9.90 2.80
C LEU A 196 -0.28 -11.16 3.60
N ASP A 197 0.89 -11.70 3.36
CA ASP A 197 1.48 -12.84 4.08
C ASP A 197 2.51 -12.42 5.13
N HIS A 198 2.68 -11.12 5.33
CA HIS A 198 3.65 -10.50 6.23
C HIS A 198 3.04 -9.30 6.97
N PRO A 199 3.65 -8.88 8.11
CA PRO A 199 3.23 -7.69 8.82
C PRO A 199 3.56 -6.42 8.05
N ALA A 200 2.56 -5.56 7.86
CA ALA A 200 2.70 -4.28 7.20
C ALA A 200 2.08 -3.16 8.04
N LEU A 201 2.53 -1.92 7.80
CA LEU A 201 1.97 -0.74 8.43
C LEU A 201 1.62 0.30 7.36
N ARG A 202 0.46 0.92 7.53
CA ARG A 202 -0.02 2.03 6.71
C ARG A 202 -0.22 3.25 7.60
N LEU A 203 0.50 4.34 7.33
CA LEU A 203 0.21 5.63 7.97
C LEU A 203 -0.59 6.48 7.00
N VAL A 204 -1.65 7.12 7.50
CA VAL A 204 -2.55 7.93 6.67
C VAL A 204 -2.76 9.30 7.30
N THR A 205 -2.64 10.34 6.48
CA THR A 205 -2.96 11.73 6.86
C THR A 205 -3.57 12.48 5.68
N CYS A 206 -4.15 13.63 5.97
CA CYS A 206 -4.56 14.57 4.91
C CYS A 206 -3.35 15.14 4.19
N GLY A 207 -3.52 15.50 2.91
CA GLY A 207 -2.48 16.07 2.06
C GLY A 207 -3.06 16.91 0.92
N GLY A 208 -2.18 17.35 0.03
CA GLY A 208 -2.57 18.22 -1.09
C GLY A 208 -2.84 19.66 -0.67
N ALA A 209 -3.60 20.39 -1.49
CA ALA A 209 -4.03 21.74 -1.18
C ALA A 209 -5.19 21.74 -0.18
N PHE A 210 -5.24 22.74 0.69
CA PHE A 210 -6.43 22.99 1.50
C PHE A 210 -7.47 23.74 0.66
N ASP A 211 -8.66 23.16 0.56
CA ASP A 211 -9.82 23.84 -0.08
C ASP A 211 -10.62 24.58 0.98
N PRO A 212 -10.58 25.94 1.01
CA PRO A 212 -11.28 26.70 2.02
C PRO A 212 -12.81 26.65 1.84
N LYS A 213 -13.32 26.33 0.64
CA LYS A 213 -14.76 26.20 0.38
C LYS A 213 -15.30 24.89 0.92
N ALA A 214 -14.54 23.82 0.74
CA ALA A 214 -14.88 22.49 1.26
C ALA A 214 -14.46 22.31 2.73
N GLY A 215 -13.58 23.16 3.25
CA GLY A 215 -13.07 23.08 4.63
C GLY A 215 -12.13 21.92 4.89
N HIS A 216 -11.51 21.35 3.84
CA HIS A 216 -10.61 20.21 3.99
C HIS A 216 -9.51 20.16 2.91
N TYR A 217 -8.51 19.33 3.13
CA TYR A 217 -7.47 19.01 2.15
C TYR A 217 -8.02 18.16 1.00
N THR A 218 -7.50 18.35 -0.21
CA THR A 218 -7.98 17.68 -1.43
C THR A 218 -7.48 16.24 -1.57
N GLU A 219 -6.39 15.89 -0.88
CA GLU A 219 -5.73 14.60 -1.00
C GLU A 219 -5.55 13.93 0.36
N ASN A 220 -5.17 12.66 0.30
CA ASN A 220 -4.55 11.93 1.40
C ASN A 220 -3.12 11.55 1.04
N LEU A 221 -2.26 11.51 2.05
CA LEU A 221 -0.93 10.93 1.97
C LEU A 221 -0.94 9.59 2.70
N ILE A 222 -0.49 8.55 2.01
CA ILE A 222 -0.37 7.18 2.52
C ILE A 222 1.11 6.80 2.51
N VAL A 223 1.61 6.32 3.65
CA VAL A 223 2.93 5.71 3.77
C VAL A 223 2.74 4.20 3.86
N TYR A 224 3.42 3.46 3.01
CA TYR A 224 3.45 2.01 2.99
C TYR A 224 4.77 1.54 3.56
N SER A 225 4.71 0.59 4.48
CA SER A 225 5.89 0.05 5.15
C SER A 225 5.69 -1.40 5.55
N THR A 226 6.79 -2.16 5.62
CA THR A 226 6.84 -3.58 5.98
C THR A 226 7.70 -3.76 7.23
N MET A 227 7.32 -4.68 8.12
CA MET A 227 8.06 -4.97 9.34
C MET A 227 9.43 -5.56 9.02
N THR A 228 10.46 -5.04 9.69
CA THR A 228 11.87 -5.45 9.48
C THR A 228 12.59 -5.85 10.75
N ALA A 229 12.01 -5.59 11.92
CA ALA A 229 12.51 -6.03 13.22
C ALA A 229 11.43 -5.96 14.29
N SER A 230 11.60 -6.68 15.38
CA SER A 230 10.75 -6.69 16.58
C SER A 230 11.62 -6.73 17.84
#